data_cb49bae5965d04eb5ea9c2962422e58f
#
_entry.id   cb49bae5965d04eb5ea9c2962422e58f
#
_cell.length_a   1.000
_cell.length_b   1.000
_cell.length_c   1.000
_cell.angle_alpha   90.00
_cell.angle_beta   90.00
_cell.angle_gamma   90.00
#
_symmetry.space_group_name_H-M   'P 1'
#
loop_
_entity.id
_entity.type
_entity.pdbx_description
1 polymer ?
#
loop_
_entity_poly.entity_id
_entity_poly.type
_entity_poly.pdbx_seq_one_letter_code
_entity_poly.pdbx_strand_id
1 'polypeptide(L)'
;TNAIRAEISRISNVDLNNKKLPYDDKKVIFDRGNNTWHADSSFKETPSKISILSAREVPEEGGGTDFIDARYALETWNKKPRKYSLNDLKNCICEHSIVYSRMNNTGDIFDDKFKQDMPYVKQKLIRIHPYTKKPAFYAGSHCSHILGWDKEESRTLIKEINDWIIEAGCIAKHEWKTGELVLWDNRRVLHRGTGYDESKYRRVMHRTTVAGDMPSYME
;
A
#
# COMPACT_ATOMS: atom_id res chain seq x y z
N THR A 1 10.75 -1.62 -17.50
CA THR A 1 9.39 -1.49 -16.92
C THR A 1 8.60 -2.76 -17.19
N ASN A 2 7.93 -3.31 -16.15
CA ASN A 2 7.07 -4.50 -16.30
C ASN A 2 5.67 -4.12 -16.87
N ALA A 3 5.58 -3.05 -17.63
CA ALA A 3 4.34 -2.62 -18.23
C ALA A 3 4.07 -3.43 -19.50
N ILE A 4 2.88 -4.00 -19.62
CA ILE A 4 2.37 -4.61 -20.86
C ILE A 4 1.96 -3.50 -21.83
N ARG A 5 1.42 -2.44 -21.28
CA ARG A 5 1.15 -1.13 -21.88
C ARG A 5 1.50 -0.08 -20.83
N ALA A 6 1.62 1.19 -21.22
CA ALA A 6 1.95 2.27 -20.27
C ALA A 6 1.01 2.31 -19.06
N GLU A 7 -0.25 1.90 -19.22
CA GLU A 7 -1.31 1.96 -18.20
C GLU A 7 -1.48 0.65 -17.39
N ILE A 8 -0.83 -0.45 -17.80
CA ILE A 8 -1.00 -1.77 -17.16
C ILE A 8 0.34 -2.26 -16.66
N SER A 9 0.47 -2.34 -15.33
CA SER A 9 1.60 -2.98 -14.67
C SER A 9 1.31 -4.45 -14.40
N ARG A 10 2.37 -5.26 -14.45
CA ARG A 10 2.32 -6.68 -14.17
C ARG A 10 2.92 -6.97 -12.82
N ILE A 11 2.12 -7.47 -11.88
CA ILE A 11 2.55 -7.97 -10.58
C ILE A 11 2.63 -9.50 -10.71
N SER A 12 3.85 -10.03 -10.83
CA SER A 12 4.02 -11.40 -11.27
C SER A 12 5.42 -11.93 -10.99
N ASN A 13 5.51 -13.20 -10.61
CA ASN A 13 6.76 -13.96 -10.61
C ASN A 13 7.02 -14.68 -11.96
N VAL A 14 6.41 -14.19 -13.03
CA VAL A 14 6.60 -14.71 -14.41
C VAL A 14 7.00 -13.53 -15.30
N ASP A 15 8.03 -13.68 -16.14
CA ASP A 15 8.50 -12.65 -17.06
C ASP A 15 7.60 -12.48 -18.31
N LEU A 16 7.97 -11.55 -19.19
CA LEU A 16 7.21 -11.30 -20.43
C LEU A 16 7.34 -12.43 -21.45
N ASN A 17 8.33 -13.29 -21.33
CA ASN A 17 8.52 -14.50 -22.18
C ASN A 17 7.81 -15.73 -21.58
N ASN A 18 6.94 -15.52 -20.59
CA ASN A 18 6.19 -16.56 -19.89
C ASN A 18 7.05 -17.55 -19.09
N LYS A 19 8.27 -17.16 -18.71
CA LYS A 19 9.17 -17.92 -17.87
C LYS A 19 9.02 -17.52 -16.41
N LYS A 20 8.91 -18.50 -15.49
CA LYS A 20 8.90 -18.25 -14.06
C LYS A 20 10.26 -17.73 -13.60
N LEU A 21 10.27 -16.63 -12.88
CA LEU A 21 11.45 -16.01 -12.28
C LEU A 21 11.91 -16.83 -11.06
N PRO A 22 13.22 -16.88 -10.76
CA PRO A 22 13.72 -17.41 -9.51
C PRO A 22 13.09 -16.67 -8.31
N TYR A 23 12.95 -17.37 -7.18
CA TYR A 23 12.35 -16.79 -5.97
C TYR A 23 13.22 -15.64 -5.37
N ASP A 24 14.50 -15.60 -5.68
CA ASP A 24 15.46 -14.57 -5.28
C ASP A 24 15.68 -13.49 -6.35
N ASP A 25 14.92 -13.52 -7.42
CA ASP A 25 14.92 -12.45 -8.42
C ASP A 25 14.50 -11.11 -7.79
N LYS A 26 15.24 -10.03 -8.10
CA LYS A 26 15.01 -8.68 -7.54
C LYS A 26 13.58 -8.20 -7.71
N LYS A 27 12.92 -8.54 -8.84
CA LYS A 27 11.53 -8.19 -9.08
C LYS A 27 10.59 -8.93 -8.13
N VAL A 28 10.83 -10.23 -7.92
CA VAL A 28 10.02 -11.05 -6.99
C VAL A 28 10.18 -10.53 -5.57
N ILE A 29 11.42 -10.24 -5.15
CA ILE A 29 11.71 -9.64 -3.84
C ILE A 29 11.00 -8.28 -3.71
N PHE A 30 11.06 -7.42 -4.73
CA PHE A 30 10.36 -6.13 -4.73
C PHE A 30 8.85 -6.31 -4.56
N ASP A 31 8.25 -7.25 -5.29
CA ASP A 31 6.81 -7.50 -5.26
C ASP A 31 6.33 -8.05 -3.90
N ARG A 32 7.19 -8.78 -3.14
CA ARG A 32 6.89 -9.21 -1.74
C ARG A 32 6.59 -8.05 -0.80
N GLY A 33 7.11 -6.85 -1.06
CA GLY A 33 6.73 -5.66 -0.31
C GLY A 33 5.24 -5.33 -0.39
N ASN A 34 4.50 -5.87 -1.37
CA ASN A 34 3.05 -5.76 -1.44
C ASN A 34 2.32 -6.66 -0.42
N ASN A 35 3.03 -7.53 0.30
CA ASN A 35 2.45 -8.36 1.37
C ASN A 35 2.31 -7.58 2.70
N THR A 36 2.71 -6.31 2.74
CA THR A 36 2.47 -5.40 3.85
C THR A 36 1.29 -4.49 3.55
N TRP A 37 0.54 -4.08 4.59
CA TRP A 37 -0.60 -3.19 4.46
C TRP A 37 -0.19 -1.84 3.86
N HIS A 38 -0.80 -1.46 2.74
CA HIS A 38 -0.49 -0.22 2.01
C HIS A 38 -1.68 0.31 1.21
N ALA A 39 -1.60 1.57 0.82
CA ALA A 39 -2.41 2.16 -0.25
C ALA A 39 -1.54 2.31 -1.50
N ASP A 40 -2.06 1.93 -2.67
CA ASP A 40 -1.32 2.03 -3.93
C ASP A 40 -0.92 3.48 -4.24
N SER A 41 0.30 3.62 -4.73
CA SER A 41 0.85 4.91 -5.20
C SER A 41 0.82 6.05 -4.18
N SER A 42 0.65 5.77 -2.87
CA SER A 42 0.75 6.81 -1.83
C SER A 42 2.13 7.47 -1.77
N PHE A 43 3.13 6.83 -2.36
CA PHE A 43 4.50 7.35 -2.55
C PHE A 43 4.66 8.22 -3.81
N LYS A 44 3.58 8.55 -4.51
CA LYS A 44 3.55 9.55 -5.60
C LYS A 44 2.93 10.83 -5.09
N GLU A 45 3.37 11.97 -5.60
CA GLU A 45 2.83 13.27 -5.21
C GLU A 45 1.31 13.32 -5.35
N THR A 46 0.78 12.90 -6.50
CA THR A 46 -0.65 12.65 -6.69
C THR A 46 -0.91 11.14 -6.55
N PRO A 47 -1.44 10.69 -5.41
CA PRO A 47 -1.67 9.27 -5.16
C PRO A 47 -2.85 8.73 -5.97
N SER A 48 -2.88 7.41 -6.15
CA SER A 48 -4.00 6.76 -6.85
C SER A 48 -5.28 6.82 -6.03
N LYS A 49 -6.40 7.15 -6.68
CA LYS A 49 -7.74 7.09 -6.06
C LYS A 49 -8.34 5.68 -6.16
N ILE A 50 -8.19 5.01 -7.29
CA ILE A 50 -8.73 3.67 -7.54
C ILE A 50 -7.62 2.76 -8.04
N SER A 51 -7.61 1.53 -7.57
CA SER A 51 -6.84 0.44 -8.18
C SER A 51 -7.77 -0.62 -8.72
N ILE A 52 -7.36 -1.23 -9.81
CA ILE A 52 -8.05 -2.33 -10.48
C ILE A 52 -7.03 -3.44 -10.68
N LEU A 53 -7.29 -4.61 -10.11
CA LEU A 53 -6.43 -5.78 -10.20
C LEU A 53 -7.20 -6.91 -10.88
N SER A 54 -6.58 -7.54 -11.87
CA SER A 54 -7.17 -8.65 -12.63
C SER A 54 -6.27 -9.87 -12.55
N ALA A 55 -6.86 -11.01 -12.20
CA ALA A 55 -6.18 -12.29 -12.10
C ALA A 55 -6.04 -12.96 -13.46
N ARG A 56 -4.82 -13.25 -13.88
CA ARG A 56 -4.51 -13.95 -15.14
C ARG A 56 -4.07 -15.38 -14.90
N GLU A 57 -3.26 -15.59 -13.87
CA GLU A 57 -2.83 -16.90 -13.39
C GLU A 57 -2.71 -16.80 -11.86
N VAL A 58 -3.29 -17.76 -11.15
CA VAL A 58 -3.32 -17.76 -9.68
C VAL A 58 -2.74 -19.05 -9.14
N PRO A 59 -2.04 -19.03 -7.99
CA PRO A 59 -1.57 -20.23 -7.34
C PRO A 59 -2.75 -21.09 -6.83
N GLU A 60 -2.54 -22.38 -6.69
CA GLU A 60 -3.51 -23.28 -6.09
C GLU A 60 -3.72 -23.01 -4.59
N GLU A 61 -2.70 -22.48 -3.92
CA GLU A 61 -2.70 -22.18 -2.50
C GLU A 61 -2.12 -20.78 -2.24
N GLY A 62 -2.79 -19.97 -1.44
CA GLY A 62 -2.34 -18.63 -1.08
C GLY A 62 -2.48 -17.61 -2.22
N GLY A 63 -1.69 -16.53 -2.16
CA GLY A 63 -1.69 -15.47 -3.18
C GLY A 63 -2.95 -14.62 -3.25
N GLY A 64 -3.80 -14.67 -2.21
CA GLY A 64 -4.99 -13.84 -2.06
C GLY A 64 -4.67 -12.36 -1.86
N THR A 65 -5.70 -11.58 -1.62
CA THR A 65 -5.56 -10.17 -1.25
C THR A 65 -6.51 -9.85 -0.09
N ASP A 66 -5.94 -9.29 0.98
CA ASP A 66 -6.70 -8.79 2.11
C ASP A 66 -6.95 -7.29 1.95
N PHE A 67 -8.13 -6.85 2.35
CA PHE A 67 -8.56 -5.45 2.35
C PHE A 67 -9.05 -5.04 3.75
N ILE A 68 -8.77 -3.78 4.15
CA ILE A 68 -9.23 -3.23 5.42
C ILE A 68 -9.63 -1.77 5.25
N ASP A 69 -10.78 -1.38 5.82
CA ASP A 69 -11.28 -0.01 5.80
C ASP A 69 -10.68 0.80 6.95
N ALA A 70 -9.82 1.76 6.62
CA ALA A 70 -9.13 2.60 7.60
C ALA A 70 -10.01 3.67 8.26
N ARG A 71 -11.29 3.83 7.84
CA ARG A 71 -12.24 4.77 8.46
C ARG A 71 -12.63 4.31 9.84
N TYR A 72 -12.92 3.02 10.00
CA TYR A 72 -13.36 2.46 11.28
C TYR A 72 -12.31 2.62 12.39
N ALA A 73 -11.04 2.48 12.05
CA ALA A 73 -9.96 2.72 12.99
C ALA A 73 -9.91 4.17 13.47
N LEU A 74 -10.16 5.12 12.57
CA LEU A 74 -10.22 6.53 12.92
C LEU A 74 -11.46 6.87 13.79
N GLU A 75 -12.63 6.35 13.43
CA GLU A 75 -13.88 6.53 14.21
C GLU A 75 -13.74 5.96 15.64
N THR A 76 -12.93 4.94 15.81
CA THR A 76 -12.74 4.24 17.09
C THR A 76 -11.44 4.59 17.82
N TRP A 77 -10.64 5.52 17.28
CA TRP A 77 -9.32 5.88 17.83
C TRP A 77 -9.34 6.20 19.32
N ASN A 78 -10.32 7.00 19.74
CA ASN A 78 -10.46 7.45 21.13
C ASN A 78 -11.10 6.39 22.07
N LYS A 79 -11.43 5.19 21.59
CA LYS A 79 -11.96 4.11 22.45
C LYS A 79 -10.93 3.52 23.40
N LYS A 80 -9.64 3.72 23.13
CA LYS A 80 -8.53 3.38 24.04
C LYS A 80 -7.78 4.64 24.42
N PRO A 81 -7.15 4.67 25.61
CA PRO A 81 -6.24 5.76 25.97
C PRO A 81 -5.12 5.90 24.92
N ARG A 82 -4.89 7.11 24.45
CA ARG A 82 -3.88 7.42 23.44
C ARG A 82 -3.04 8.62 23.88
N LYS A 83 -1.75 8.62 23.53
CA LYS A 83 -0.89 9.80 23.75
C LYS A 83 -1.37 11.00 22.95
N TYR A 84 -1.87 10.77 21.75
CA TYR A 84 -2.33 11.80 20.81
C TYR A 84 -3.80 11.61 20.46
N SER A 85 -4.56 12.70 20.59
CA SER A 85 -5.97 12.75 20.20
C SER A 85 -6.13 12.95 18.68
N LEU A 86 -7.32 12.70 18.15
CA LEU A 86 -7.60 13.01 16.74
C LEU A 86 -7.41 14.51 16.42
N ASN A 87 -7.60 15.40 17.41
CA ASN A 87 -7.37 16.82 17.22
C ASN A 87 -5.90 17.15 16.97
N ASP A 88 -4.98 16.41 17.63
CA ASP A 88 -3.54 16.54 17.43
C ASP A 88 -3.12 16.02 16.05
N LEU A 89 -3.83 15.03 15.52
CA LEU A 89 -3.48 14.31 14.29
C LEU A 89 -4.12 14.88 13.02
N LYS A 90 -5.23 15.61 13.11
CA LYS A 90 -6.06 16.01 11.96
C LYS A 90 -5.33 16.82 10.87
N ASN A 91 -4.29 17.57 11.25
CA ASN A 91 -3.51 18.42 10.36
C ASN A 91 -2.11 17.85 10.06
N CYS A 92 -1.79 16.65 10.55
CA CYS A 92 -0.48 16.06 10.35
C CYS A 92 -0.25 15.73 8.87
N ILE A 93 0.91 16.12 8.38
CA ILE A 93 1.43 15.75 7.06
C ILE A 93 2.55 14.74 7.29
N CYS A 94 2.48 13.62 6.57
CA CYS A 94 3.48 12.56 6.61
C CYS A 94 4.31 12.54 5.33
N GLU A 95 5.52 12.05 5.42
CA GLU A 95 6.30 11.65 4.27
C GLU A 95 6.05 10.18 3.93
N HIS A 96 5.76 9.92 2.66
CA HIS A 96 5.58 8.58 2.10
C HIS A 96 6.69 8.25 1.11
N SER A 97 7.20 7.01 1.15
CA SER A 97 8.27 6.55 0.28
C SER A 97 8.17 5.06 -0.01
N ILE A 98 8.31 4.71 -1.29
CA ILE A 98 8.43 3.30 -1.71
C ILE A 98 9.76 2.71 -1.27
N VAL A 99 10.84 3.49 -1.29
CA VAL A 99 12.17 3.06 -0.85
C VAL A 99 12.13 2.70 0.64
N TYR A 100 11.59 3.60 1.49
CA TYR A 100 11.41 3.33 2.92
C TYR A 100 10.64 2.03 3.17
N SER A 101 9.50 1.87 2.52
CA SER A 101 8.66 0.69 2.66
C SER A 101 9.41 -0.59 2.29
N ARG A 102 10.09 -0.60 1.15
CA ARG A 102 10.79 -1.80 0.67
C ARG A 102 12.01 -2.13 1.51
N MET A 103 12.82 -1.13 1.90
CA MET A 103 13.97 -1.34 2.79
C MET A 103 13.58 -2.00 4.10
N ASN A 104 12.43 -1.62 4.69
CA ASN A 104 11.94 -2.21 5.93
C ASN A 104 11.33 -3.62 5.76
N ASN A 105 10.83 -3.95 4.57
CA ASN A 105 10.08 -5.19 4.36
C ASN A 105 10.84 -6.25 3.56
N THR A 106 11.73 -5.83 2.66
CA THR A 106 12.42 -6.74 1.74
C THR A 106 13.93 -6.54 1.70
N GLY A 107 14.46 -5.60 2.47
CA GLY A 107 15.88 -5.22 2.48
C GLY A 107 16.24 -4.19 1.41
N ASP A 108 17.48 -3.73 1.44
CA ASP A 108 17.99 -2.75 0.47
C ASP A 108 18.37 -3.44 -0.85
N ILE A 109 17.44 -3.43 -1.77
CA ILE A 109 17.58 -4.01 -3.13
C ILE A 109 17.77 -2.94 -4.21
N PHE A 110 17.85 -1.66 -3.83
CA PHE A 110 17.88 -0.52 -4.74
C PHE A 110 19.27 0.02 -4.98
N ASP A 111 19.54 0.41 -6.22
CA ASP A 111 20.66 1.27 -6.54
C ASP A 111 20.38 2.74 -6.16
N ASP A 112 21.44 3.54 -6.12
CA ASP A 112 21.36 4.94 -5.74
C ASP A 112 20.52 5.77 -6.71
N LYS A 113 20.51 5.39 -7.99
CA LYS A 113 19.69 6.07 -9.01
C LYS A 113 18.21 5.89 -8.71
N PHE A 114 17.76 4.67 -8.40
CA PHE A 114 16.35 4.43 -8.04
C PHE A 114 15.95 5.22 -6.78
N LYS A 115 16.84 5.29 -5.77
CA LYS A 115 16.59 6.06 -4.55
C LYS A 115 16.43 7.55 -4.83
N GLN A 116 17.23 8.11 -5.75
CA GLN A 116 17.14 9.51 -6.18
C GLN A 116 15.88 9.79 -7.01
N ASP A 117 15.49 8.86 -7.90
CA ASP A 117 14.33 9.00 -8.77
C ASP A 117 12.99 8.85 -8.01
N MET A 118 13.04 8.31 -6.78
CA MET A 118 11.88 8.05 -5.92
C MET A 118 11.97 8.80 -4.58
N PRO A 119 11.91 10.13 -4.60
CA PRO A 119 11.99 10.95 -3.39
C PRO A 119 10.78 10.72 -2.48
N TYR A 120 10.91 11.14 -1.23
CA TYR A 120 9.78 11.23 -0.30
C TYR A 120 8.75 12.23 -0.81
N VAL A 121 7.47 11.90 -0.64
CA VAL A 121 6.35 12.77 -1.00
C VAL A 121 5.45 13.04 0.22
N LYS A 122 4.81 14.20 0.21
CA LYS A 122 3.93 14.63 1.32
C LYS A 122 2.52 14.09 1.13
N GLN A 123 1.94 13.53 2.20
CA GLN A 123 0.54 13.09 2.25
C GLN A 123 -0.09 13.47 3.59
N LYS A 124 -1.41 13.71 3.63
CA LYS A 124 -2.14 13.84 4.90
C LYS A 124 -2.14 12.53 5.66
N LEU A 125 -1.97 12.58 6.98
CA LEU A 125 -2.18 11.41 7.85
C LEU A 125 -3.66 11.01 7.92
N ILE A 126 -4.55 12.00 7.92
CA ILE A 126 -6.00 11.82 7.87
C ILE A 126 -6.51 12.48 6.59
N ARG A 127 -7.08 11.69 5.68
CA ARG A 127 -7.70 12.17 4.45
C ARG A 127 -9.20 12.22 4.61
N ILE A 128 -9.82 13.26 4.04
CA ILE A 128 -11.27 13.39 3.95
C ILE A 128 -11.69 12.96 2.55
N HIS A 129 -12.51 11.92 2.46
CA HIS A 129 -12.94 11.41 1.17
C HIS A 129 -13.80 12.46 0.44
N PRO A 130 -13.45 12.87 -0.82
CA PRO A 130 -14.03 14.05 -1.46
C PRO A 130 -15.54 13.96 -1.70
N TYR A 131 -16.08 12.77 -1.89
CA TYR A 131 -17.51 12.56 -2.14
C TYR A 131 -18.29 12.24 -0.86
N THR A 132 -17.82 11.33 -0.02
CA THR A 132 -18.54 10.89 1.17
C THR A 132 -18.33 11.80 2.38
N LYS A 133 -17.33 12.69 2.31
CA LYS A 133 -16.87 13.58 3.40
C LYS A 133 -16.43 12.83 4.67
N LYS A 134 -16.30 11.52 4.61
CA LYS A 134 -15.84 10.72 5.75
C LYS A 134 -14.31 10.72 5.82
N PRO A 135 -13.73 10.96 7.00
CA PRO A 135 -12.29 10.89 7.20
C PRO A 135 -11.81 9.44 7.34
N ALA A 136 -10.56 9.18 6.96
CA ALA A 136 -9.87 7.91 7.15
C ALA A 136 -8.39 8.15 7.46
N PHE A 137 -7.77 7.25 8.22
CA PHE A 137 -6.31 7.22 8.30
C PHE A 137 -5.70 6.88 6.94
N TYR A 138 -4.68 7.63 6.55
CA TYR A 138 -3.92 7.40 5.33
C TYR A 138 -2.46 7.07 5.69
N ALA A 139 -2.29 5.92 6.33
CA ALA A 139 -1.02 5.38 6.78
C ALA A 139 -0.62 4.16 5.90
N GLY A 140 -0.08 3.12 6.51
CA GLY A 140 0.40 1.94 5.79
C GLY A 140 1.92 1.94 5.62
N SER A 141 2.45 0.94 4.95
CA SER A 141 3.89 0.68 4.91
C SER A 141 4.73 1.77 4.21
N HIS A 142 4.12 2.58 3.36
CA HIS A 142 4.82 3.70 2.71
C HIS A 142 4.97 4.92 3.61
N CYS A 143 4.14 5.07 4.66
CA CYS A 143 4.17 6.18 5.60
C CYS A 143 5.40 6.08 6.50
N SER A 144 6.34 7.00 6.33
CA SER A 144 7.64 6.96 7.02
C SER A 144 7.61 7.69 8.35
N HIS A 145 7.20 8.97 8.35
CA HIS A 145 7.18 9.82 9.54
C HIS A 145 6.32 11.07 9.33
N ILE A 146 5.98 11.76 10.42
CA ILE A 146 5.22 13.02 10.42
C ILE A 146 6.22 14.18 10.31
N LEU A 147 5.96 15.11 9.41
CA LEU A 147 6.79 16.29 9.22
C LEU A 147 6.78 17.21 10.45
N GLY A 148 7.96 17.65 10.86
CA GLY A 148 8.14 18.55 12.00
C GLY A 148 8.10 17.87 13.37
N TRP A 149 7.92 16.55 13.42
CA TRP A 149 7.98 15.77 14.65
C TRP A 149 9.35 15.10 14.83
N ASP A 150 9.68 14.69 16.05
CA ASP A 150 10.78 13.74 16.28
C ASP A 150 10.51 12.47 15.45
N LYS A 151 11.54 11.97 14.81
CA LYS A 151 11.40 10.90 13.81
C LYS A 151 11.02 9.57 14.43
N GLU A 152 11.61 9.24 15.57
CA GLU A 152 11.35 7.97 16.25
C GLU A 152 9.99 8.00 16.95
N GLU A 153 9.62 9.11 17.55
CA GLU A 153 8.29 9.31 18.11
C GLU A 153 7.21 9.20 17.06
N SER A 154 7.43 9.84 15.93
CA SER A 154 6.55 9.81 14.75
C SER A 154 6.37 8.40 14.20
N ARG A 155 7.46 7.63 14.08
CA ARG A 155 7.42 6.23 13.61
C ARG A 155 6.67 5.31 14.57
N THR A 156 6.88 5.53 15.88
CA THR A 156 6.16 4.81 16.94
C THR A 156 4.66 5.05 16.82
N LEU A 157 4.25 6.30 16.63
CA LEU A 157 2.83 6.64 16.44
C LEU A 157 2.25 6.05 15.15
N ILE A 158 2.97 6.13 14.03
CA ILE A 158 2.52 5.54 12.76
C ILE A 158 2.37 4.02 12.89
N LYS A 159 3.28 3.36 13.59
CA LYS A 159 3.14 1.94 13.90
C LYS A 159 1.88 1.68 14.72
N GLU A 160 1.65 2.45 15.79
CA GLU A 160 0.44 2.35 16.62
C GLU A 160 -0.84 2.53 15.80
N ILE A 161 -0.86 3.49 14.87
CA ILE A 161 -2.00 3.71 13.96
C ILE A 161 -2.21 2.49 13.05
N ASN A 162 -1.15 1.96 12.44
CA ASN A 162 -1.25 0.79 11.57
C ASN A 162 -1.70 -0.46 12.33
N ASP A 163 -1.16 -0.69 13.52
CA ASP A 163 -1.60 -1.79 14.40
C ASP A 163 -3.09 -1.65 14.77
N TRP A 164 -3.53 -0.42 15.06
CA TRP A 164 -4.94 -0.15 15.37
C TRP A 164 -5.87 -0.32 14.17
N ILE A 165 -5.43 0.05 12.97
CA ILE A 165 -6.20 -0.21 11.74
C ILE A 165 -6.48 -1.72 11.61
N ILE A 166 -5.48 -2.56 11.89
CA ILE A 166 -5.59 -4.02 11.82
C ILE A 166 -6.45 -4.57 12.96
N GLU A 167 -6.23 -4.09 14.19
CA GLU A 167 -6.95 -4.58 15.38
C GLU A 167 -8.42 -4.20 15.37
N ALA A 168 -8.72 -2.94 15.05
CA ALA A 168 -10.09 -2.41 15.09
C ALA A 168 -10.91 -2.76 13.85
N GLY A 169 -10.26 -2.94 12.71
CA GLY A 169 -10.92 -3.12 11.43
C GLY A 169 -11.41 -4.53 11.16
N CYS A 170 -12.29 -4.65 10.19
CA CYS A 170 -12.73 -5.93 9.65
C CYS A 170 -11.94 -6.23 8.36
N ILE A 171 -11.21 -7.33 8.35
CA ILE A 171 -10.42 -7.75 7.19
C ILE A 171 -11.33 -8.54 6.24
N ALA A 172 -11.53 -7.99 5.04
CA ALA A 172 -12.15 -8.70 3.93
C ALA A 172 -11.07 -9.47 3.16
N LYS A 173 -11.15 -10.79 3.16
CA LYS A 173 -10.21 -11.68 2.46
C LYS A 173 -10.76 -12.03 1.09
N HIS A 174 -9.95 -11.87 0.06
CA HIS A 174 -10.29 -12.23 -1.31
C HIS A 174 -9.32 -13.29 -1.83
N GLU A 175 -9.86 -14.46 -2.12
CA GLU A 175 -9.14 -15.55 -2.79
C GLU A 175 -9.44 -15.48 -4.29
N TRP A 176 -8.39 -15.38 -5.08
CA TRP A 176 -8.50 -15.14 -6.51
C TRP A 176 -8.85 -16.39 -7.30
N LYS A 177 -9.74 -16.20 -8.29
CA LYS A 177 -9.90 -17.15 -9.40
C LYS A 177 -9.44 -16.47 -10.69
N THR A 178 -8.85 -17.26 -11.60
CA THR A 178 -8.44 -16.73 -12.91
C THR A 178 -9.62 -16.11 -13.65
N GLY A 179 -9.42 -14.91 -14.20
CA GLY A 179 -10.44 -14.11 -14.86
C GLY A 179 -11.15 -13.10 -13.99
N GLU A 180 -11.01 -13.16 -12.66
CA GLU A 180 -11.63 -12.17 -11.76
C GLU A 180 -10.94 -10.79 -11.85
N LEU A 181 -11.72 -9.78 -11.53
CA LEU A 181 -11.32 -8.40 -11.46
C LEU A 181 -11.89 -7.78 -10.19
N VAL A 182 -11.02 -7.19 -9.38
CA VAL A 182 -11.39 -6.46 -8.15
C VAL A 182 -10.95 -5.01 -8.26
N LEU A 183 -11.80 -4.12 -7.80
CA LEU A 183 -11.59 -2.67 -7.77
C LEU A 183 -11.75 -2.17 -6.35
N TRP A 184 -10.83 -1.28 -5.90
CA TRP A 184 -10.91 -0.66 -4.58
C TRP A 184 -10.50 0.80 -4.58
N ASP A 185 -10.99 1.53 -3.56
CA ASP A 185 -10.70 2.94 -3.33
C ASP A 185 -9.53 3.10 -2.35
N ASN A 186 -8.37 3.51 -2.86
CA ASN A 186 -7.16 3.70 -2.07
C ASN A 186 -7.23 4.87 -1.05
N ARG A 187 -8.24 5.71 -1.16
CA ARG A 187 -8.39 6.86 -0.26
C ARG A 187 -8.89 6.48 1.13
N ARG A 188 -9.34 5.24 1.29
CA ARG A 188 -9.92 4.72 2.54
C ARG A 188 -9.56 3.26 2.84
N VAL A 189 -9.13 2.49 1.84
CA VAL A 189 -8.83 1.07 1.97
C VAL A 189 -7.33 0.86 1.92
N LEU A 190 -6.79 0.18 2.92
CA LEU A 190 -5.48 -0.46 2.82
C LEU A 190 -5.67 -1.90 2.36
N HIS A 191 -4.67 -2.41 1.66
CA HIS A 191 -4.68 -3.78 1.18
C HIS A 191 -3.28 -4.40 1.28
N ARG A 192 -3.24 -5.73 1.21
CA ARG A 192 -1.99 -6.50 1.13
C ARG A 192 -2.18 -7.79 0.35
N GLY A 193 -1.14 -8.28 -0.28
CA GLY A 193 -1.07 -9.67 -0.74
C GLY A 193 -0.91 -10.62 0.45
N THR A 194 -1.52 -11.80 0.35
CA THR A 194 -1.29 -12.88 1.31
C THR A 194 -0.23 -13.79 0.76
N GLY A 195 0.93 -13.84 0.92
CA GLY A 195 1.98 -14.69 0.35
C GLY A 195 1.53 -16.03 -0.23
N TYR A 196 2.36 -16.63 -1.00
CA TYR A 196 2.20 -17.97 -1.58
C TYR A 196 3.59 -18.58 -1.79
N ASP A 197 3.68 -19.87 -2.06
CA ASP A 197 4.95 -20.50 -2.38
C ASP A 197 5.42 -20.12 -3.81
N GLU A 198 6.23 -19.06 -3.89
CA GLU A 198 6.77 -18.52 -5.14
C GLU A 198 7.78 -19.48 -5.80
N SER A 199 8.33 -20.44 -5.05
CA SER A 199 9.21 -21.48 -5.62
C SER A 199 8.41 -22.53 -6.40
N LYS A 200 7.17 -22.81 -5.98
CA LYS A 200 6.29 -23.81 -6.55
C LYS A 200 5.33 -23.22 -7.58
N TYR A 201 4.62 -22.17 -7.22
CA TYR A 201 3.51 -21.66 -8.02
C TYR A 201 3.88 -20.44 -8.87
N ARG A 202 3.11 -20.26 -9.92
CA ARG A 202 3.12 -19.08 -10.77
C ARG A 202 1.96 -18.17 -10.34
N ARG A 203 2.16 -16.86 -10.38
CA ARG A 203 1.13 -15.87 -10.17
C ARG A 203 1.29 -14.70 -11.14
N VAL A 204 0.25 -14.41 -11.90
CA VAL A 204 0.23 -13.33 -12.88
C VAL A 204 -1.00 -12.46 -12.65
N MET A 205 -0.77 -11.24 -12.18
CA MET A 205 -1.80 -10.23 -11.98
C MET A 205 -1.51 -9.02 -12.87
N HIS A 206 -2.56 -8.45 -13.43
CA HIS A 206 -2.49 -7.18 -14.15
C HIS A 206 -3.15 -6.09 -13.33
N ARG A 207 -2.44 -5.00 -13.07
CA ARG A 207 -2.94 -3.85 -12.32
C ARG A 207 -2.97 -2.59 -13.18
N THR A 208 -4.06 -1.84 -13.10
CA THR A 208 -4.10 -0.43 -13.48
C THR A 208 -4.55 0.42 -12.30
N THR A 209 -4.14 1.68 -12.28
CA THR A 209 -4.52 2.63 -11.24
C THR A 209 -5.06 3.91 -11.89
N VAL A 210 -6.10 4.46 -11.28
CA VAL A 210 -6.63 5.78 -11.64
C VAL A 210 -6.00 6.80 -10.71
N ALA A 211 -5.28 7.76 -11.27
CA ALA A 211 -4.65 8.82 -10.49
C ALA A 211 -5.69 9.65 -9.73
N GLY A 212 -5.30 10.19 -8.59
CA GLY A 212 -6.06 11.22 -7.88
C GLY A 212 -6.14 12.51 -8.71
N ASP A 213 -6.90 13.44 -8.21
CA ASP A 213 -7.12 14.72 -8.90
C ASP A 213 -6.07 15.75 -8.46
N MET A 214 -5.47 15.57 -7.27
CA MET A 214 -4.44 16.42 -6.69
C MET A 214 -3.65 15.69 -5.59
N PRO A 215 -2.53 16.26 -5.11
CA PRO A 215 -1.85 15.80 -3.89
C PRO A 215 -2.80 15.81 -2.68
N SER A 216 -2.70 14.80 -1.80
CA SER A 216 -3.65 14.66 -0.67
C SER A 216 -3.58 15.82 0.33
N TYR A 217 -2.44 16.49 0.44
CA TYR A 217 -2.29 17.64 1.33
C TYR A 217 -2.96 18.94 0.80
N MET A 218 -3.43 18.92 -0.43
CA MET A 218 -4.18 19.99 -1.08
C MET A 218 -5.70 19.71 -1.08
N GLU A 219 -6.15 18.54 -0.64
CA GLU A 219 -7.56 18.15 -0.54
C GLU A 219 -8.29 18.85 0.59
#